data_1d724176953fc8a18e2eef1c35fc1db3
#
_entry.id   1d724176953fc8a18e2eef1c35fc1db3
#
_cell.length_a   1.000
_cell.length_b   1.000
_cell.length_c   1.000
_cell.angle_alpha   90.00
_cell.angle_beta   90.00
_cell.angle_gamma   90.00
#
_symmetry.space_group_name_H-M   'P 1'
#
loop_
_entity.id
_entity.type
_entity.pdbx_description
1 polymer ?
#
loop_
_entity_poly.entity_id
_entity_poly.type
_entity_poly.pdbx_seq_one_letter_code
_entity_poly.pdbx_strand_id
1 'polypeptide(L)'
;MISSVLPTYSRAPLSFVSGAGSWLTEADGRRFLDLGAGIAVNALGHAHPALVETLTAQAGQLWHTSNLYQIPQQQALADRLVEHTFADTVFFTNSGTEACELAVKMARKYFYDKGQPERVEIITFDGSFHGRSAAGIAAAGSEKMTKGFGPLLGGFKHLPFGDHDALNAAISDKTCAVMVEPVQGEGGIRPLPDACLKGLRDLCDEHGILMILDEVQCGVGRTGKLFAHEWAGVTPDIMMVAKGIGGGFPLGATLASENDASGMTAGMHGSTYGGNPLGCAVGCTVMDIVSDPAFLAEVNRKASLLRQKLEGLIANHPDVFESVRGTGLMLGLKCKVAPMDVVNAGYDQE
;
A
#
# COMPACT_ATOMS: atom_id res chain seq x y z
N MET A 1 28.98 -1.37 21.56
CA MET A 1 29.15 -1.34 20.07
C MET A 1 27.77 -1.30 19.42
N ILE A 2 27.62 -0.53 18.34
CA ILE A 2 26.39 -0.57 17.55
C ILE A 2 26.32 -1.90 16.79
N SER A 3 25.10 -2.45 16.61
CA SER A 3 24.89 -3.65 15.79
C SER A 3 25.30 -3.41 14.33
N SER A 4 25.80 -4.45 13.65
CA SER A 4 26.08 -4.41 12.21
C SER A 4 24.85 -4.12 11.37
N VAL A 5 23.65 -4.50 11.86
CA VAL A 5 22.38 -4.06 11.31
C VAL A 5 21.91 -2.82 12.05
N LEU A 6 21.70 -1.73 11.33
CA LEU A 6 21.33 -0.44 11.93
C LEU A 6 20.08 -0.59 12.81
N PRO A 7 20.10 -0.15 14.09
CA PRO A 7 19.03 -0.39 15.05
C PRO A 7 17.85 0.57 14.89
N THR A 8 17.27 0.64 13.70
CA THR A 8 16.10 1.48 13.39
C THR A 8 14.75 0.82 13.73
N TYR A 9 14.78 -0.47 14.07
CA TYR A 9 13.59 -1.24 14.44
C TYR A 9 13.69 -1.77 15.88
N SER A 10 12.60 -1.68 16.63
CA SER A 10 12.42 -2.41 17.88
C SER A 10 11.96 -3.84 17.55
N ARG A 11 12.91 -4.79 17.47
CA ARG A 11 12.61 -6.17 17.08
C ARG A 11 12.13 -6.98 18.27
N ALA A 12 11.09 -7.81 18.02
CA ALA A 12 10.74 -8.88 18.93
C ALA A 12 11.90 -9.90 19.03
N PRO A 13 12.05 -10.60 20.17
CA PRO A 13 13.10 -11.61 20.36
C PRO A 13 12.73 -12.94 19.68
N LEU A 14 12.21 -12.90 18.45
CA LEU A 14 11.76 -14.04 17.66
C LEU A 14 12.56 -14.10 16.35
N SER A 15 12.91 -15.32 15.93
CA SER A 15 13.69 -15.55 14.69
C SER A 15 13.11 -16.73 13.92
N PHE A 16 12.37 -16.44 12.85
CA PHE A 16 11.72 -17.44 12.04
C PHE A 16 12.65 -17.98 10.97
N VAL A 17 12.68 -19.30 10.81
CA VAL A 17 13.52 -20.02 9.82
C VAL A 17 12.71 -20.57 8.64
N SER A 18 11.39 -20.70 8.80
CA SER A 18 10.50 -21.14 7.73
C SER A 18 9.07 -20.60 7.92
N GLY A 19 8.26 -20.69 6.86
CA GLY A 19 6.85 -20.34 6.89
C GLY A 19 6.07 -21.13 5.86
N ALA A 20 4.80 -21.43 6.16
CA ALA A 20 3.87 -22.10 5.25
C ALA A 20 2.44 -21.61 5.49
N GLY A 21 1.78 -21.08 4.47
CA GLY A 21 0.47 -20.44 4.62
C GLY A 21 0.52 -19.29 5.62
N SER A 22 -0.30 -19.35 6.67
CA SER A 22 -0.32 -18.32 7.73
C SER A 22 0.55 -18.67 8.95
N TRP A 23 1.46 -19.61 8.83
CA TRP A 23 2.30 -20.06 9.95
C TRP A 23 3.76 -19.76 9.73
N LEU A 24 4.42 -19.27 10.77
CA LEU A 24 5.87 -19.10 10.88
C LEU A 24 6.42 -20.09 11.91
N THR A 25 7.64 -20.56 11.68
CA THR A 25 8.29 -21.55 12.54
C THR A 25 9.68 -21.06 12.91
N GLU A 26 10.01 -21.10 14.22
CA GLU A 26 11.34 -20.84 14.75
C GLU A 26 12.26 -22.07 14.67
N ALA A 27 13.55 -21.87 14.91
CA ALA A 27 14.56 -22.93 14.84
C ALA A 27 14.35 -24.03 15.90
N ASP A 28 13.72 -23.71 17.02
CA ASP A 28 13.36 -24.66 18.09
C ASP A 28 12.05 -25.43 17.82
N GLY A 29 11.38 -25.11 16.71
CA GLY A 29 10.13 -25.76 16.27
C GLY A 29 8.86 -25.08 16.75
N ARG A 30 8.91 -24.01 17.55
CA ARG A 30 7.71 -23.24 17.92
C ARG A 30 7.05 -22.65 16.69
N ARG A 31 5.74 -22.67 16.67
CA ARG A 31 4.94 -22.16 15.54
C ARG A 31 4.10 -20.97 15.98
N PHE A 32 4.03 -19.98 15.12
CA PHE A 32 3.28 -18.76 15.34
C PHE A 32 2.30 -18.52 14.20
N LEU A 33 1.05 -18.17 14.53
CA LEU A 33 0.05 -17.74 13.56
C LEU A 33 0.35 -16.28 13.15
N ASP A 34 0.82 -16.09 11.92
CA ASP A 34 1.13 -14.78 11.38
C ASP A 34 -0.13 -14.09 10.83
N LEU A 35 -0.77 -13.29 11.66
CA LEU A 35 -1.88 -12.42 11.25
C LEU A 35 -1.38 -11.04 10.72
N GLY A 36 -0.09 -10.74 10.87
CA GLY A 36 0.55 -9.52 10.35
C GLY A 36 0.90 -9.61 8.87
N ALA A 37 1.10 -10.83 8.37
CA ALA A 37 1.42 -11.11 6.97
C ALA A 37 2.58 -10.26 6.41
N GLY A 38 3.61 -9.97 7.24
CA GLY A 38 4.72 -9.08 6.86
C GLY A 38 4.29 -7.62 6.64
N ILE A 39 3.33 -7.13 7.40
CA ILE A 39 2.66 -5.83 7.22
C ILE A 39 1.88 -5.82 5.89
N ALA A 40 0.95 -6.77 5.76
CA ALA A 40 0.07 -6.95 4.61
C ALA A 40 0.79 -7.25 3.27
N VAL A 41 1.99 -7.85 3.32
CA VAL A 41 2.77 -8.20 2.11
C VAL A 41 2.40 -9.59 1.59
N ASN A 42 2.32 -10.59 2.48
CA ASN A 42 2.11 -11.99 2.10
C ASN A 42 0.62 -12.26 1.82
N ALA A 43 0.09 -11.70 0.72
CA ALA A 43 -1.32 -11.82 0.36
C ALA A 43 -1.78 -13.28 0.19
N LEU A 44 -0.89 -14.17 -0.28
CA LEU A 44 -1.15 -15.60 -0.49
C LEU A 44 -0.58 -16.49 0.64
N GLY A 45 -0.02 -15.87 1.69
CA GLY A 45 0.68 -16.58 2.76
C GLY A 45 2.14 -16.90 2.42
N HIS A 46 2.83 -17.48 3.40
CA HIS A 46 4.25 -17.85 3.25
C HIS A 46 4.43 -19.06 2.34
N ALA A 47 5.47 -19.02 1.51
CA ALA A 47 5.89 -20.09 0.61
C ALA A 47 4.74 -20.68 -0.23
N HIS A 48 3.88 -19.82 -0.78
CA HIS A 48 2.77 -20.27 -1.63
C HIS A 48 3.29 -21.07 -2.82
N PRO A 49 2.81 -22.32 -3.07
CA PRO A 49 3.41 -23.22 -4.05
C PRO A 49 3.55 -22.60 -5.45
N ALA A 50 2.51 -21.92 -5.95
CA ALA A 50 2.56 -21.29 -7.27
C ALA A 50 3.62 -20.17 -7.35
N LEU A 51 3.81 -19.39 -6.27
CA LEU A 51 4.85 -18.34 -6.24
C LEU A 51 6.25 -18.94 -6.20
N VAL A 52 6.45 -20.01 -5.42
CA VAL A 52 7.73 -20.74 -5.36
C VAL A 52 8.07 -21.35 -6.72
N GLU A 53 7.11 -21.97 -7.38
CA GLU A 53 7.27 -22.55 -8.72
C GLU A 53 7.66 -21.48 -9.74
N THR A 54 6.89 -20.38 -9.82
CA THR A 54 7.16 -19.26 -10.74
C THR A 54 8.53 -18.63 -10.48
N LEU A 55 8.85 -18.36 -9.21
CA LEU A 55 10.13 -17.79 -8.82
C LEU A 55 11.29 -18.68 -9.23
N THR A 56 11.18 -20.00 -8.97
CA THR A 56 12.21 -20.97 -9.30
C THR A 56 12.40 -21.10 -10.82
N ALA A 57 11.32 -21.15 -11.57
CA ALA A 57 11.38 -21.24 -13.04
C ALA A 57 12.03 -19.98 -13.64
N GLN A 58 11.60 -18.79 -13.21
CA GLN A 58 12.16 -17.53 -13.70
C GLN A 58 13.61 -17.30 -13.24
N ALA A 59 13.95 -17.74 -12.02
CA ALA A 59 15.32 -17.64 -11.49
C ALA A 59 16.32 -18.48 -12.29
N GLY A 60 15.87 -19.57 -12.90
CA GLY A 60 16.66 -20.38 -13.82
C GLY A 60 16.88 -19.77 -15.21
N GLN A 61 16.24 -18.65 -15.52
CA GLN A 61 16.30 -17.99 -16.84
C GLN A 61 17.01 -16.63 -16.76
N LEU A 62 16.31 -15.61 -16.26
CA LEU A 62 16.80 -14.23 -16.27
C LEU A 62 16.26 -13.47 -15.04
N TRP A 63 17.16 -12.91 -14.23
CA TRP A 63 16.80 -12.18 -13.03
C TRP A 63 16.56 -10.69 -13.32
N HIS A 64 17.48 -10.11 -14.09
CA HIS A 64 17.49 -8.68 -14.35
C HIS A 64 18.06 -8.42 -15.74
N THR A 65 17.47 -7.41 -16.37
CA THR A 65 18.03 -6.69 -17.50
C THR A 65 17.71 -5.21 -17.31
N SER A 66 18.21 -4.32 -18.10
CA SER A 66 17.86 -2.91 -17.97
C SER A 66 16.49 -2.63 -18.62
N ASN A 67 15.76 -1.62 -18.10
CA ASN A 67 14.60 -1.03 -18.79
C ASN A 67 14.95 -0.36 -20.14
N LEU A 68 16.19 -0.43 -20.56
CA LEU A 68 16.62 -0.12 -21.93
C LEU A 68 16.19 -1.20 -22.94
N TYR A 69 15.77 -2.37 -22.46
CA TYR A 69 15.29 -3.49 -23.27
C TYR A 69 13.83 -3.80 -22.96
N GLN A 70 13.16 -4.44 -23.90
CA GLN A 70 11.82 -4.97 -23.65
C GLN A 70 11.88 -6.15 -22.68
N ILE A 71 10.96 -6.17 -21.71
CA ILE A 71 10.85 -7.22 -20.70
C ILE A 71 9.45 -7.84 -20.82
N PRO A 72 9.32 -9.04 -21.40
CA PRO A 72 8.01 -9.66 -21.62
C PRO A 72 7.18 -9.85 -20.35
N GLN A 73 7.83 -10.20 -19.23
CA GLN A 73 7.15 -10.35 -17.93
C GLN A 73 6.61 -9.03 -17.41
N GLN A 74 7.32 -7.94 -17.66
CA GLN A 74 6.87 -6.59 -17.29
C GLN A 74 5.62 -6.20 -18.08
N GLN A 75 5.63 -6.43 -19.40
CA GLN A 75 4.46 -6.18 -20.24
C GLN A 75 3.28 -7.04 -19.81
N ALA A 76 3.49 -8.33 -19.57
CA ALA A 76 2.44 -9.25 -19.14
C ALA A 76 1.80 -8.86 -17.80
N LEU A 77 2.58 -8.31 -16.86
CA LEU A 77 2.03 -7.81 -15.58
C LEU A 77 1.30 -6.48 -15.80
N ALA A 78 1.82 -5.59 -16.64
CA ALA A 78 1.16 -4.32 -16.97
C ALA A 78 -0.22 -4.57 -17.62
N ASP A 79 -0.28 -5.50 -18.59
CA ASP A 79 -1.53 -5.88 -19.26
C ASP A 79 -2.60 -6.37 -18.26
N ARG A 80 -2.21 -7.21 -17.28
CA ARG A 80 -3.11 -7.66 -16.21
C ARG A 80 -3.62 -6.52 -15.33
N LEU A 81 -2.74 -5.60 -14.96
CA LEU A 81 -3.13 -4.45 -14.14
C LEU A 81 -4.07 -3.52 -14.91
N VAL A 82 -3.80 -3.27 -16.18
CA VAL A 82 -4.67 -2.48 -17.06
C VAL A 82 -6.03 -3.16 -17.25
N GLU A 83 -6.06 -4.48 -17.49
CA GLU A 83 -7.30 -5.24 -17.65
C GLU A 83 -8.21 -5.17 -16.41
N HIS A 84 -7.64 -5.13 -15.21
CA HIS A 84 -8.36 -5.21 -13.95
C HIS A 84 -8.53 -3.88 -13.21
N THR A 85 -8.07 -2.76 -13.79
CA THR A 85 -8.16 -1.43 -13.15
C THR A 85 -8.63 -0.35 -14.13
N PHE A 86 -8.69 0.87 -13.65
CA PHE A 86 -8.99 2.06 -14.47
C PHE A 86 -7.81 2.52 -15.36
N ALA A 87 -6.61 2.02 -15.09
CA ALA A 87 -5.38 2.56 -15.64
C ALA A 87 -5.18 2.14 -17.10
N ASP A 88 -4.56 3.01 -17.88
CA ASP A 88 -4.10 2.73 -19.25
C ASP A 88 -2.61 2.41 -19.28
N THR A 89 -1.87 2.80 -18.22
CA THR A 89 -0.41 2.64 -18.15
C THR A 89 0.08 2.38 -16.73
N VAL A 90 1.24 1.69 -16.64
CA VAL A 90 1.86 1.26 -15.39
C VAL A 90 3.36 1.52 -15.42
N PHE A 91 3.89 2.09 -14.36
CA PHE A 91 5.34 2.14 -14.12
C PHE A 91 5.67 1.26 -12.91
N PHE A 92 6.60 0.33 -13.09
CA PHE A 92 7.01 -0.59 -12.02
C PHE A 92 8.14 -0.04 -11.16
N THR A 93 8.03 -0.30 -9.87
CA THR A 93 9.00 0.04 -8.82
C THR A 93 9.31 -1.19 -7.96
N ASN A 94 10.14 -1.04 -6.92
CA ASN A 94 10.48 -2.14 -6.01
C ASN A 94 9.76 -2.02 -4.66
N SER A 95 9.10 -0.90 -4.41
CA SER A 95 8.50 -0.58 -3.11
C SER A 95 7.41 0.48 -3.24
N GLY A 96 6.54 0.57 -2.22
CA GLY A 96 5.52 1.61 -2.14
C GLY A 96 6.12 3.02 -2.01
N THR A 97 7.27 3.18 -1.36
CA THR A 97 7.93 4.49 -1.27
C THR A 97 8.39 5.01 -2.62
N GLU A 98 8.91 4.13 -3.50
CA GLU A 98 9.26 4.49 -4.88
C GLU A 98 8.02 4.81 -5.72
N ALA A 99 6.92 4.07 -5.51
CA ALA A 99 5.64 4.38 -6.16
C ALA A 99 5.11 5.76 -5.74
N CYS A 100 5.25 6.13 -4.46
CA CYS A 100 4.90 7.47 -3.96
C CYS A 100 5.74 8.57 -4.61
N GLU A 101 7.05 8.39 -4.74
CA GLU A 101 7.93 9.36 -5.41
C GLU A 101 7.47 9.63 -6.85
N LEU A 102 7.08 8.57 -7.58
CA LEU A 102 6.56 8.74 -8.94
C LEU A 102 5.20 9.42 -8.95
N ALA A 103 4.26 9.04 -8.07
CA ALA A 103 2.92 9.63 -8.02
C ALA A 103 2.99 11.15 -7.77
N VAL A 104 3.85 11.59 -6.83
CA VAL A 104 4.10 13.01 -6.55
C VAL A 104 4.68 13.72 -7.78
N LYS A 105 5.66 13.11 -8.44
CA LYS A 105 6.27 13.68 -9.67
C LYS A 105 5.24 13.76 -10.80
N MET A 106 4.45 12.74 -11.00
CA MET A 106 3.43 12.66 -12.05
C MET A 106 2.38 13.76 -11.88
N ALA A 107 1.83 13.92 -10.68
CA ALA A 107 0.84 14.97 -10.39
C ALA A 107 1.38 16.38 -10.66
N ARG A 108 2.61 16.67 -10.21
CA ARG A 108 3.23 17.98 -10.46
C ARG A 108 3.54 18.20 -11.93
N LYS A 109 4.05 17.17 -12.61
CA LYS A 109 4.40 17.23 -14.03
C LYS A 109 3.17 17.45 -14.93
N TYR A 110 2.05 16.80 -14.60
CA TYR A 110 0.78 16.99 -15.30
C TYR A 110 0.36 18.46 -15.39
N PHE A 111 0.41 19.19 -14.26
CA PHE A 111 0.06 20.61 -14.25
C PHE A 111 1.14 21.50 -14.89
N TYR A 112 2.40 21.15 -14.71
CA TYR A 112 3.49 21.86 -15.39
C TYR A 112 3.31 21.87 -16.91
N ASP A 113 2.99 20.70 -17.51
CA ASP A 113 2.81 20.56 -18.95
C ASP A 113 1.52 21.23 -19.46
N LYS A 114 0.55 21.44 -18.56
CA LYS A 114 -0.65 22.25 -18.85
C LYS A 114 -0.43 23.76 -18.72
N GLY A 115 0.82 24.21 -18.50
CA GLY A 115 1.14 25.62 -18.37
C GLY A 115 0.76 26.21 -16.99
N GLN A 116 0.62 25.37 -15.95
CA GLN A 116 0.27 25.74 -14.59
C GLN A 116 1.38 25.28 -13.60
N PRO A 117 2.64 25.75 -13.75
CA PRO A 117 3.77 25.26 -12.98
C PRO A 117 3.72 25.59 -11.48
N GLU A 118 2.84 26.52 -11.07
CA GLU A 118 2.59 26.88 -9.69
C GLU A 118 1.71 25.86 -8.95
N ARG A 119 0.97 25.00 -9.67
CA ARG A 119 0.15 23.94 -9.07
C ARG A 119 1.03 22.75 -8.68
N VAL A 120 1.57 22.82 -7.46
CA VAL A 120 2.51 21.83 -6.91
C VAL A 120 2.10 21.30 -5.54
N GLU A 121 1.04 21.88 -4.93
CA GLU A 121 0.60 21.50 -3.60
C GLU A 121 -0.22 20.20 -3.66
N ILE A 122 0.15 19.25 -2.81
CA ILE A 122 -0.58 17.99 -2.60
C ILE A 122 -1.14 17.99 -1.19
N ILE A 123 -2.45 17.80 -1.07
CA ILE A 123 -3.12 17.67 0.21
C ILE A 123 -3.02 16.22 0.66
N THR A 124 -2.64 16.00 1.92
CA THR A 124 -2.54 14.71 2.59
C THR A 124 -3.22 14.78 3.96
N PHE A 125 -3.28 13.66 4.69
CA PHE A 125 -4.08 13.60 5.91
C PHE A 125 -3.28 13.11 7.11
N ASP A 126 -3.63 13.59 8.29
CA ASP A 126 -3.03 13.19 9.55
C ASP A 126 -3.11 11.67 9.76
N GLY A 127 -2.00 11.09 10.19
CA GLY A 127 -1.88 9.66 10.42
C GLY A 127 -1.60 8.84 9.15
N SER A 128 -1.40 9.49 7.99
CA SER A 128 -1.03 8.79 6.76
C SER A 128 0.39 8.24 6.80
N PHE A 129 0.62 7.22 5.96
CA PHE A 129 1.95 6.65 5.74
C PHE A 129 2.16 6.38 4.25
N HIS A 130 3.01 7.20 3.62
CA HIS A 130 3.30 7.13 2.19
C HIS A 130 4.76 6.72 1.89
N GLY A 131 5.45 6.09 2.86
CA GLY A 131 6.82 5.64 2.71
C GLY A 131 7.83 6.42 3.56
N ARG A 132 9.12 6.12 3.36
CA ARG A 132 10.24 6.67 4.14
C ARG A 132 11.23 7.47 3.31
N SER A 133 10.98 7.68 2.03
CA SER A 133 11.73 8.62 1.18
C SER A 133 11.39 10.07 1.52
N ALA A 134 12.11 11.02 0.91
CA ALA A 134 11.92 12.44 1.19
C ALA A 134 10.49 12.91 0.89
N ALA A 135 9.89 12.49 -0.23
CA ALA A 135 8.49 12.79 -0.51
C ALA A 135 7.54 12.07 0.45
N GLY A 136 7.77 10.79 0.74
CA GLY A 136 6.92 10.01 1.64
C GLY A 136 6.84 10.57 3.05
N ILE A 137 7.97 10.97 3.66
CA ILE A 137 7.96 11.58 5.00
C ILE A 137 7.37 12.99 5.00
N ALA A 138 7.60 13.77 3.92
CA ALA A 138 6.99 15.08 3.77
C ALA A 138 5.47 14.98 3.59
N ALA A 139 4.99 13.99 2.84
CA ALA A 139 3.57 13.72 2.65
C ALA A 139 2.87 13.24 3.92
N ALA A 140 3.52 12.45 4.75
CA ALA A 140 2.95 11.95 6.00
C ALA A 140 2.86 13.03 7.11
N GLY A 141 3.72 14.06 7.09
CA GLY A 141 3.72 15.18 8.03
C GLY A 141 3.95 14.83 9.51
N SER A 142 4.24 13.58 9.81
CA SER A 142 4.45 13.11 11.18
C SER A 142 5.79 13.59 11.74
N GLU A 143 5.78 14.33 12.86
CA GLU A 143 7.00 14.78 13.52
C GLU A 143 7.96 13.62 13.83
N LYS A 144 7.43 12.46 14.18
CA LYS A 144 8.22 11.23 14.43
C LYS A 144 9.07 10.81 13.22
N MET A 145 8.57 11.07 12.00
CA MET A 145 9.24 10.70 10.75
C MET A 145 10.09 11.83 10.16
N THR A 146 9.78 13.08 10.49
CA THR A 146 10.41 14.26 9.86
C THR A 146 11.48 14.93 10.70
N LYS A 147 11.46 14.74 12.04
CA LYS A 147 12.39 15.39 12.96
C LYS A 147 13.84 15.05 12.66
N GLY A 148 14.64 16.05 12.35
CA GLY A 148 16.07 15.92 12.04
C GLY A 148 16.39 15.56 10.58
N PHE A 149 15.38 15.42 9.70
CA PHE A 149 15.56 15.08 8.28
C PHE A 149 15.25 16.23 7.32
N GLY A 150 15.23 17.47 7.83
CA GLY A 150 15.03 18.65 7.00
C GLY A 150 16.27 19.05 6.16
N PRO A 151 16.06 19.94 5.14
CA PRO A 151 14.77 20.52 4.76
C PRO A 151 13.84 19.49 4.11
N LEU A 152 12.55 19.54 4.44
CA LEU A 152 11.56 18.66 3.83
C LEU A 152 11.23 19.09 2.40
N LEU A 153 10.80 18.15 1.58
CA LEU A 153 10.23 18.47 0.28
C LEU A 153 8.98 19.34 0.48
N GLY A 154 8.96 20.53 -0.11
CA GLY A 154 7.83 21.45 -0.02
C GLY A 154 6.62 21.04 -0.86
N GLY A 155 5.50 21.75 -0.61
CA GLY A 155 4.27 21.58 -1.37
C GLY A 155 3.37 20.46 -0.85
N PHE A 156 3.39 20.18 0.47
CA PHE A 156 2.41 19.33 1.13
C PHE A 156 1.59 20.11 2.14
N LYS A 157 0.27 19.87 2.17
CA LYS A 157 -0.66 20.36 3.18
C LYS A 157 -1.27 19.18 3.92
N HIS A 158 -1.21 19.20 5.26
CA HIS A 158 -1.74 18.12 6.10
C HIS A 158 -3.06 18.56 6.73
N LEU A 159 -4.07 17.72 6.61
CA LEU A 159 -5.42 17.98 7.13
C LEU A 159 -5.88 16.84 8.04
N PRO A 160 -6.84 17.09 8.93
CA PRO A 160 -7.48 16.04 9.70
C PRO A 160 -8.13 14.99 8.77
N PHE A 161 -7.94 13.72 9.09
CA PHE A 161 -8.47 12.62 8.28
C PHE A 161 -10.00 12.54 8.34
N GLY A 162 -10.64 12.60 7.16
CA GLY A 162 -12.11 12.55 7.04
C GLY A 162 -12.82 13.89 7.24
N ASP A 163 -12.09 14.99 7.31
CA ASP A 163 -12.66 16.35 7.46
C ASP A 163 -12.84 17.02 6.08
N HIS A 164 -14.05 16.95 5.54
CA HIS A 164 -14.40 17.53 4.23
C HIS A 164 -14.40 19.07 4.24
N ASP A 165 -14.79 19.69 5.35
CA ASP A 165 -14.82 21.16 5.46
C ASP A 165 -13.40 21.71 5.45
N ALA A 166 -12.49 21.08 6.19
CA ALA A 166 -11.07 21.43 6.17
C ALA A 166 -10.46 21.22 4.77
N LEU A 167 -10.82 20.11 4.08
CA LEU A 167 -10.36 19.84 2.74
C LEU A 167 -10.81 20.91 1.74
N ASN A 168 -12.11 21.24 1.72
CA ASN A 168 -12.67 22.24 0.82
C ASN A 168 -12.03 23.62 1.06
N ALA A 169 -11.82 24.00 2.31
CA ALA A 169 -11.17 25.27 2.68
C ALA A 169 -9.66 25.32 2.31
N ALA A 170 -9.00 24.16 2.21
CA ALA A 170 -7.56 24.08 1.92
C ALA A 170 -7.22 24.08 0.42
N ILE A 171 -8.18 23.72 -0.44
CA ILE A 171 -7.97 23.72 -1.90
C ILE A 171 -7.74 25.14 -2.38
N SER A 172 -6.73 25.33 -3.22
CA SER A 172 -6.35 26.63 -3.77
C SER A 172 -5.91 26.50 -5.23
N ASP A 173 -5.61 27.60 -5.87
CA ASP A 173 -5.03 27.68 -7.21
C ASP A 173 -3.65 26.99 -7.35
N LYS A 174 -3.00 26.70 -6.21
CA LYS A 174 -1.73 25.96 -6.14
C LYS A 174 -1.89 24.46 -5.95
N THR A 175 -3.11 23.99 -5.64
CA THR A 175 -3.36 22.58 -5.37
C THR A 175 -3.35 21.79 -6.69
N CYS A 176 -2.53 20.74 -6.76
CA CYS A 176 -2.49 19.83 -7.90
C CYS A 176 -3.17 18.48 -7.60
N ALA A 177 -3.14 18.02 -6.35
CA ALA A 177 -3.71 16.72 -6.03
C ALA A 177 -4.14 16.62 -4.56
N VAL A 178 -5.01 15.64 -4.30
CA VAL A 178 -5.24 15.09 -2.97
C VAL A 178 -4.72 13.64 -2.98
N MET A 179 -3.93 13.26 -1.97
CA MET A 179 -3.40 11.92 -1.81
C MET A 179 -3.91 11.30 -0.50
N VAL A 180 -4.52 10.12 -0.59
CA VAL A 180 -5.13 9.44 0.56
C VAL A 180 -5.02 7.93 0.46
N GLU A 181 -4.92 7.26 1.63
CA GLU A 181 -5.11 5.82 1.76
C GLU A 181 -6.61 5.55 1.94
N PRO A 182 -7.28 4.70 1.12
CA PRO A 182 -8.67 4.29 1.38
C PRO A 182 -8.86 3.66 2.77
N VAL A 183 -7.83 2.96 3.25
CA VAL A 183 -7.73 2.49 4.64
C VAL A 183 -6.34 2.85 5.14
N GLN A 184 -6.24 3.80 6.06
CA GLN A 184 -4.95 4.12 6.67
C GLN A 184 -4.44 2.93 7.49
N GLY A 185 -3.24 2.46 7.17
CA GLY A 185 -2.59 1.36 7.87
C GLY A 185 -1.95 1.80 9.18
N GLU A 186 -0.89 2.55 9.09
CA GLU A 186 -0.08 3.01 10.23
C GLU A 186 -0.84 4.01 11.14
N GLY A 187 -1.87 4.66 10.62
CA GLY A 187 -2.77 5.52 11.37
C GLY A 187 -3.74 4.80 12.33
N GLY A 188 -3.64 3.47 12.45
CA GLY A 188 -4.45 2.64 13.36
C GLY A 188 -5.63 1.96 12.69
N ILE A 189 -5.44 1.48 11.48
CA ILE A 189 -6.42 0.77 10.66
C ILE A 189 -7.72 1.57 10.57
N ARG A 190 -7.65 2.72 9.92
CA ARG A 190 -8.78 3.66 9.82
C ARG A 190 -9.34 3.68 8.40
N PRO A 191 -10.47 3.00 8.11
CA PRO A 191 -11.15 3.12 6.83
C PRO A 191 -11.70 4.53 6.65
N LEU A 192 -11.54 5.08 5.45
CA LEU A 192 -12.30 6.25 5.03
C LEU A 192 -13.72 5.78 4.66
N PRO A 193 -14.78 6.40 5.19
CA PRO A 193 -16.14 6.05 4.79
C PRO A 193 -16.34 6.22 3.28
N ASP A 194 -17.11 5.31 2.65
CA ASP A 194 -17.36 5.34 1.20
C ASP A 194 -17.92 6.69 0.73
N ALA A 195 -18.81 7.30 1.53
CA ALA A 195 -19.34 8.63 1.23
C ALA A 195 -18.26 9.71 1.24
N CYS A 196 -17.25 9.59 2.12
CA CYS A 196 -16.11 10.51 2.16
C CYS A 196 -15.23 10.34 0.92
N LEU A 197 -14.97 9.10 0.50
CA LEU A 197 -14.16 8.84 -0.69
C LEU A 197 -14.86 9.33 -1.97
N LYS A 198 -16.20 9.19 -2.06
CA LYS A 198 -17.01 9.78 -3.13
C LYS A 198 -16.94 11.30 -3.13
N GLY A 199 -17.20 11.93 -1.97
CA GLY A 199 -17.10 13.39 -1.85
C GLY A 199 -15.70 13.93 -2.17
N LEU A 200 -14.65 13.15 -1.87
CA LEU A 200 -13.29 13.49 -2.29
C LEU A 200 -13.13 13.49 -3.80
N ARG A 201 -13.69 12.49 -4.50
CA ARG A 201 -13.68 12.45 -5.97
C ARG A 201 -14.44 13.65 -6.56
N ASP A 202 -15.65 13.89 -6.05
CA ASP A 202 -16.47 15.00 -6.49
C ASP A 202 -15.74 16.36 -6.35
N LEU A 203 -15.07 16.59 -5.22
CA LEU A 203 -14.25 17.78 -5.00
C LEU A 203 -13.04 17.86 -5.94
N CYS A 204 -12.36 16.76 -6.18
CA CYS A 204 -11.26 16.73 -7.14
C CYS A 204 -11.74 17.09 -8.55
N ASP A 205 -12.88 16.57 -8.98
CA ASP A 205 -13.49 16.87 -10.28
C ASP A 205 -13.92 18.34 -10.37
N GLU A 206 -14.58 18.87 -9.34
CA GLU A 206 -15.05 20.27 -9.28
C GLU A 206 -13.89 21.26 -9.41
N HIS A 207 -12.77 20.98 -8.74
CA HIS A 207 -11.59 21.87 -8.74
C HIS A 207 -10.56 21.54 -9.82
N GLY A 208 -10.78 20.49 -10.61
CA GLY A 208 -9.86 20.03 -11.65
C GLY A 208 -8.48 19.70 -11.08
N ILE A 209 -8.43 18.98 -9.96
CA ILE A 209 -7.23 18.46 -9.30
C ILE A 209 -7.22 16.94 -9.34
N LEU A 210 -6.03 16.33 -9.19
CA LEU A 210 -5.89 14.88 -9.28
C LEU A 210 -6.20 14.19 -7.94
N MET A 211 -6.83 13.02 -8.03
CA MET A 211 -7.02 12.10 -6.92
C MET A 211 -5.97 11.01 -6.97
N ILE A 212 -5.08 10.96 -5.97
CA ILE A 212 -4.07 9.92 -5.81
C ILE A 212 -4.51 8.97 -4.70
N LEU A 213 -4.70 7.70 -5.01
CA LEU A 213 -4.98 6.68 -4.00
C LEU A 213 -3.74 5.86 -3.67
N ASP A 214 -3.42 5.79 -2.39
CA ASP A 214 -2.40 4.89 -1.87
C ASP A 214 -3.04 3.54 -1.49
N GLU A 215 -2.99 2.61 -2.42
CA GLU A 215 -3.47 1.23 -2.25
C GLU A 215 -2.33 0.25 -1.89
N VAL A 216 -1.19 0.78 -1.46
CA VAL A 216 0.00 -0.03 -1.11
C VAL A 216 -0.30 -1.06 -0.02
N GLN A 217 -1.11 -0.70 0.98
CA GLN A 217 -1.45 -1.63 2.05
C GLN A 217 -2.85 -2.22 1.93
N CYS A 218 -3.82 -1.48 1.44
CA CYS A 218 -5.22 -1.89 1.38
C CYS A 218 -5.63 -2.57 0.06
N GLY A 219 -4.80 -2.48 -0.98
CA GLY A 219 -5.05 -3.09 -2.28
C GLY A 219 -4.74 -4.59 -2.36
N VAL A 220 -4.78 -5.12 -3.56
CA VAL A 220 -4.43 -6.51 -3.93
C VAL A 220 -5.20 -7.53 -3.07
N GLY A 221 -6.53 -7.40 -3.04
CA GLY A 221 -7.45 -8.32 -2.38
C GLY A 221 -7.58 -8.15 -0.86
N ARG A 222 -6.75 -7.32 -0.22
CA ARG A 222 -6.69 -7.20 1.25
C ARG A 222 -8.02 -6.84 1.90
N THR A 223 -8.80 -5.97 1.28
CA THR A 223 -10.10 -5.51 1.80
C THR A 223 -11.30 -6.32 1.30
N GLY A 224 -11.08 -7.33 0.45
CA GLY A 224 -12.13 -8.18 -0.11
C GLY A 224 -12.67 -7.73 -1.47
N LYS A 225 -12.15 -6.64 -2.02
CA LYS A 225 -12.16 -6.24 -3.42
C LYS A 225 -10.73 -6.30 -3.94
N LEU A 226 -10.51 -6.27 -5.26
CA LEU A 226 -9.17 -6.25 -5.80
C LEU A 226 -8.41 -5.01 -5.32
N PHE A 227 -9.07 -3.84 -5.36
CA PHE A 227 -8.59 -2.59 -4.75
C PHE A 227 -9.67 -1.99 -3.85
N ALA A 228 -9.25 -1.30 -2.77
CA ALA A 228 -10.16 -0.84 -1.73
C ALA A 228 -11.12 0.25 -2.23
N HIS A 229 -10.73 1.09 -3.19
CA HIS A 229 -11.58 2.13 -3.77
C HIS A 229 -12.83 1.59 -4.46
N GLU A 230 -12.82 0.32 -4.88
CA GLU A 230 -13.96 -0.32 -5.52
C GLU A 230 -15.18 -0.44 -4.59
N TRP A 231 -14.98 -0.44 -3.26
CA TRP A 231 -16.10 -0.42 -2.30
C TRP A 231 -16.94 0.84 -2.43
N ALA A 232 -16.28 1.96 -2.64
CA ALA A 232 -16.96 3.24 -2.87
C ALA A 232 -17.40 3.45 -4.33
N GLY A 233 -16.96 2.61 -5.26
CA GLY A 233 -17.21 2.79 -6.70
C GLY A 233 -16.57 4.08 -7.26
N VAL A 234 -15.40 4.44 -6.74
CA VAL A 234 -14.64 5.63 -7.12
C VAL A 234 -13.50 5.23 -8.05
N THR A 235 -13.17 6.07 -9.01
CA THR A 235 -12.02 5.91 -9.89
C THR A 235 -10.99 7.00 -9.59
N PRO A 236 -9.75 6.66 -9.17
CA PRO A 236 -8.69 7.64 -9.01
C PRO A 236 -8.06 8.03 -10.36
N ASP A 237 -7.26 9.10 -10.36
CA ASP A 237 -6.43 9.50 -11.50
C ASP A 237 -5.07 8.78 -11.46
N ILE A 238 -4.51 8.60 -10.26
CA ILE A 238 -3.26 7.91 -10.01
C ILE A 238 -3.45 6.94 -8.84
N MET A 239 -2.90 5.72 -8.94
CA MET A 239 -2.94 4.72 -7.89
C MET A 239 -1.55 4.14 -7.62
N MET A 240 -1.16 4.06 -6.35
CA MET A 240 0.08 3.42 -5.91
C MET A 240 -0.21 2.02 -5.38
N VAL A 241 0.58 1.05 -5.80
CA VAL A 241 0.46 -0.37 -5.42
C VAL A 241 1.82 -0.91 -5.02
N ALA A 242 1.88 -1.75 -4.00
CA ALA A 242 3.08 -2.52 -3.62
C ALA A 242 2.67 -3.69 -2.72
N LYS A 243 3.56 -4.13 -1.83
CA LYS A 243 3.27 -5.17 -0.82
C LYS A 243 2.62 -6.41 -1.42
N GLY A 244 1.29 -6.50 -1.34
CA GLY A 244 0.51 -7.66 -1.80
C GLY A 244 0.78 -8.08 -3.24
N ILE A 245 1.07 -7.14 -4.14
CA ILE A 245 1.34 -7.46 -5.56
C ILE A 245 2.59 -8.33 -5.76
N GLY A 246 3.55 -8.23 -4.83
CA GLY A 246 4.76 -9.07 -4.85
C GLY A 246 4.60 -10.39 -4.08
N GLY A 247 3.53 -10.55 -3.27
CA GLY A 247 3.29 -11.78 -2.50
C GLY A 247 4.45 -12.21 -1.59
N GLY A 248 5.34 -11.29 -1.21
CA GLY A 248 6.58 -11.50 -0.48
C GLY A 248 7.82 -11.05 -1.24
N PHE A 249 7.78 -10.94 -2.56
CA PHE A 249 8.87 -10.42 -3.38
C PHE A 249 8.79 -8.88 -3.46
N PRO A 250 9.92 -8.13 -3.41
CA PRO A 250 9.92 -6.68 -3.56
C PRO A 250 9.38 -6.24 -4.93
N LEU A 251 8.20 -5.64 -4.94
CA LEU A 251 7.53 -5.15 -6.12
C LEU A 251 6.57 -4.02 -5.75
N GLY A 252 6.50 -3.02 -6.60
CA GLY A 252 5.54 -1.93 -6.54
C GLY A 252 5.21 -1.41 -7.93
N ALA A 253 4.19 -0.57 -8.01
CA ALA A 253 3.79 0.08 -9.25
C ALA A 253 3.05 1.38 -8.98
N THR A 254 3.10 2.29 -9.94
CA THR A 254 2.22 3.45 -10.04
C THR A 254 1.42 3.29 -11.32
N LEU A 255 0.11 3.37 -11.20
CA LEU A 255 -0.88 3.20 -12.26
C LEU A 255 -1.54 4.56 -12.51
N ALA A 256 -1.81 4.88 -13.77
CA ALA A 256 -2.52 6.11 -14.13
C ALA A 256 -3.26 5.94 -15.46
N SER A 257 -4.20 6.87 -15.74
CA SER A 257 -4.75 7.00 -17.09
C SER A 257 -3.70 7.55 -18.07
N GLU A 258 -3.91 7.37 -19.38
CA GLU A 258 -3.04 7.94 -20.40
C GLU A 258 -2.98 9.48 -20.29
N ASN A 259 -4.11 10.12 -19.99
CA ASN A 259 -4.18 11.57 -19.80
C ASN A 259 -3.30 12.04 -18.62
N ASP A 260 -3.39 11.36 -17.47
CA ASP A 260 -2.73 11.80 -16.24
C ASP A 260 -1.23 11.48 -16.24
N ALA A 261 -0.83 10.45 -17.00
CA ALA A 261 0.55 10.09 -17.25
C ALA A 261 1.21 10.82 -18.42
N SER A 262 0.49 11.65 -19.18
CA SER A 262 0.93 12.22 -20.46
C SER A 262 2.26 12.99 -20.39
N GLY A 263 2.58 13.59 -19.25
CA GLY A 263 3.87 14.27 -19.01
C GLY A 263 5.06 13.35 -18.75
N MET A 264 4.83 12.05 -18.54
CA MET A 264 5.87 11.07 -18.18
C MET A 264 6.48 10.43 -19.43
N THR A 265 7.21 11.22 -20.19
CA THR A 265 7.90 10.78 -21.39
C THR A 265 9.29 10.22 -21.11
N ALA A 266 9.97 9.68 -22.14
CA ALA A 266 11.28 9.07 -22.01
C ALA A 266 12.30 10.02 -21.32
N GLY A 267 12.98 9.51 -20.29
CA GLY A 267 13.96 10.24 -19.48
C GLY A 267 13.39 11.00 -18.27
N MET A 268 12.07 11.10 -18.09
CA MET A 268 11.48 11.86 -16.97
C MET A 268 11.56 11.11 -15.63
N HIS A 269 11.55 9.78 -15.67
CA HIS A 269 11.68 8.93 -14.48
C HIS A 269 12.41 7.63 -14.84
N GLY A 270 12.94 6.93 -13.84
CA GLY A 270 13.63 5.66 -14.04
C GLY A 270 13.80 4.88 -12.75
N SER A 271 13.94 3.57 -12.90
CA SER A 271 14.32 2.64 -11.84
C SER A 271 15.27 1.60 -12.42
N THR A 272 16.33 1.27 -11.68
CA THR A 272 17.26 0.22 -12.11
C THR A 272 16.59 -1.16 -12.05
N TYR A 273 15.93 -1.48 -10.97
CA TYR A 273 15.34 -2.81 -10.71
C TYR A 273 13.82 -2.88 -10.91
N GLY A 274 13.12 -1.75 -10.91
CA GLY A 274 11.67 -1.71 -11.10
C GLY A 274 11.29 -2.35 -12.44
N GLY A 275 10.35 -3.30 -12.40
CA GLY A 275 9.92 -4.04 -13.58
C GLY A 275 10.86 -5.16 -14.02
N ASN A 276 11.76 -5.64 -13.14
CA ASN A 276 12.64 -6.75 -13.45
C ASN A 276 11.86 -8.04 -13.76
N PRO A 277 12.41 -8.95 -14.62
CA PRO A 277 11.73 -10.17 -15.03
C PRO A 277 11.27 -11.04 -13.86
N LEU A 278 12.10 -11.15 -12.81
CA LEU A 278 11.82 -12.02 -11.67
C LEU A 278 10.63 -11.52 -10.85
N GLY A 279 10.63 -10.24 -10.49
CA GLY A 279 9.53 -9.62 -9.75
C GLY A 279 8.23 -9.58 -10.55
N CYS A 280 8.30 -9.27 -11.85
CA CYS A 280 7.11 -9.23 -12.70
C CYS A 280 6.51 -10.62 -12.93
N ALA A 281 7.30 -11.67 -13.09
CA ALA A 281 6.79 -13.03 -13.17
C ALA A 281 6.00 -13.42 -11.91
N VAL A 282 6.56 -13.13 -10.72
CA VAL A 282 5.86 -13.35 -9.43
C VAL A 282 4.57 -12.52 -9.37
N GLY A 283 4.63 -11.25 -9.76
CA GLY A 283 3.47 -10.36 -9.78
C GLY A 283 2.34 -10.85 -10.70
N CYS A 284 2.67 -11.44 -11.87
CA CYS A 284 1.69 -12.08 -12.76
C CYS A 284 0.94 -13.20 -12.03
N THR A 285 1.66 -14.09 -11.35
CA THR A 285 1.05 -15.18 -10.59
C THR A 285 0.18 -14.68 -9.44
N VAL A 286 0.60 -13.62 -8.75
CA VAL A 286 -0.23 -13.00 -7.72
C VAL A 286 -1.52 -12.46 -8.33
N MET A 287 -1.44 -11.70 -9.42
CA MET A 287 -2.61 -11.12 -10.07
C MET A 287 -3.56 -12.20 -10.58
N ASP A 288 -3.06 -13.25 -11.22
CA ASP A 288 -3.88 -14.37 -11.72
C ASP A 288 -4.69 -15.06 -10.60
N ILE A 289 -4.16 -15.10 -9.36
CA ILE A 289 -4.85 -15.69 -8.21
C ILE A 289 -5.78 -14.70 -7.52
N VAL A 290 -5.30 -13.48 -7.26
CA VAL A 290 -6.04 -12.51 -6.44
C VAL A 290 -7.20 -11.87 -7.21
N SER A 291 -7.10 -11.73 -8.53
CA SER A 291 -8.20 -11.21 -9.35
C SER A 291 -9.35 -12.20 -9.56
N ASP A 292 -9.18 -13.48 -9.20
CA ASP A 292 -10.25 -14.46 -9.26
C ASP A 292 -11.40 -14.09 -8.28
N PRO A 293 -12.63 -13.91 -8.78
CA PRO A 293 -13.79 -13.65 -7.91
C PRO A 293 -14.01 -14.67 -6.79
N ALA A 294 -13.63 -15.93 -7.00
CA ALA A 294 -13.73 -16.97 -5.97
C ALA A 294 -12.71 -16.72 -4.84
N PHE A 295 -11.51 -16.27 -5.15
CA PHE A 295 -10.52 -15.87 -4.15
C PHE A 295 -11.04 -14.69 -3.31
N LEU A 296 -11.55 -13.64 -3.94
CA LEU A 296 -12.09 -12.46 -3.25
C LEU A 296 -13.32 -12.80 -2.40
N ALA A 297 -14.18 -13.72 -2.86
CA ALA A 297 -15.31 -14.23 -2.07
C ALA A 297 -14.82 -14.95 -0.81
N GLU A 298 -13.76 -15.76 -0.91
CA GLU A 298 -13.17 -16.44 0.24
C GLU A 298 -12.49 -15.46 1.21
N VAL A 299 -11.84 -14.39 0.73
CA VAL A 299 -11.33 -13.29 1.57
C VAL A 299 -12.47 -12.68 2.38
N ASN A 300 -13.59 -12.35 1.75
CA ASN A 300 -14.78 -11.78 2.41
C ASN A 300 -15.36 -12.72 3.46
N ARG A 301 -15.47 -14.01 3.14
CA ARG A 301 -15.95 -15.04 4.09
C ARG A 301 -15.05 -15.12 5.33
N LYS A 302 -13.72 -15.17 5.12
CA LYS A 302 -12.74 -15.21 6.22
C LYS A 302 -12.73 -13.91 7.03
N ALA A 303 -12.87 -12.78 6.37
CA ALA A 303 -12.94 -11.47 7.01
C ALA A 303 -14.16 -11.38 7.96
N SER A 304 -15.32 -11.83 7.51
CA SER A 304 -16.54 -11.87 8.34
C SER A 304 -16.36 -12.78 9.57
N LEU A 305 -15.78 -13.96 9.37
CA LEU A 305 -15.51 -14.89 10.48
C LEU A 305 -14.51 -14.31 11.49
N LEU A 306 -13.42 -13.71 10.99
CA LEU A 306 -12.40 -13.10 11.87
C LEU A 306 -12.99 -11.92 12.64
N ARG A 307 -13.73 -11.05 11.99
CA ARG A 307 -14.41 -9.92 12.65
C ARG A 307 -15.32 -10.40 13.76
N GLN A 308 -16.16 -11.39 13.50
CA GLN A 308 -17.06 -11.98 14.52
C GLN A 308 -16.28 -12.51 15.73
N LYS A 309 -15.14 -13.18 15.49
CA LYS A 309 -14.28 -13.67 16.59
C LYS A 309 -13.67 -12.52 17.38
N LEU A 310 -13.21 -11.44 16.71
CA LEU A 310 -12.67 -10.26 17.37
C LEU A 310 -13.73 -9.50 18.16
N GLU A 311 -14.94 -9.38 17.66
CA GLU A 311 -16.09 -8.80 18.40
C GLU A 311 -16.43 -9.62 19.65
N GLY A 312 -16.41 -10.96 19.54
CA GLY A 312 -16.54 -11.85 20.69
C GLY A 312 -15.41 -11.68 21.71
N LEU A 313 -14.18 -11.47 21.25
CA LEU A 313 -13.04 -11.19 22.13
C LEU A 313 -13.24 -9.86 22.87
N ILE A 314 -13.72 -8.81 22.20
CA ILE A 314 -14.01 -7.50 22.82
C ILE A 314 -15.10 -7.67 23.90
N ALA A 315 -16.17 -8.42 23.59
CA ALA A 315 -17.26 -8.66 24.54
C ALA A 315 -16.78 -9.40 25.81
N ASN A 316 -15.83 -10.33 25.64
CA ASN A 316 -15.27 -11.10 26.77
C ASN A 316 -14.20 -10.35 27.55
N HIS A 317 -13.55 -9.35 26.96
CA HIS A 317 -12.46 -8.59 27.56
C HIS A 317 -12.65 -7.07 27.38
N PRO A 318 -13.77 -6.50 27.87
CA PRO A 318 -14.12 -5.09 27.63
C PRO A 318 -13.16 -4.11 28.34
N ASP A 319 -12.40 -4.57 29.32
CA ASP A 319 -11.37 -3.74 29.99
C ASP A 319 -10.07 -3.63 29.19
N VAL A 320 -9.83 -4.58 28.27
CA VAL A 320 -8.63 -4.62 27.43
C VAL A 320 -8.87 -4.00 26.07
N PHE A 321 -9.99 -4.32 25.44
CA PHE A 321 -10.31 -3.92 24.08
C PHE A 321 -11.51 -2.97 24.03
N GLU A 322 -11.45 -2.00 23.11
CA GLU A 322 -12.51 -1.01 22.88
C GLU A 322 -13.36 -1.34 21.66
N SER A 323 -12.72 -1.62 20.53
CA SER A 323 -13.42 -1.82 19.25
C SER A 323 -12.54 -2.55 18.24
N VAL A 324 -13.18 -3.12 17.19
CA VAL A 324 -12.51 -3.58 15.98
C VAL A 324 -12.71 -2.57 14.85
N ARG A 325 -11.64 -2.26 14.11
CA ARG A 325 -11.63 -1.33 12.98
C ARG A 325 -11.17 -2.06 11.72
N GLY A 326 -11.42 -1.46 10.57
CA GLY A 326 -10.89 -1.93 9.30
C GLY A 326 -11.95 -2.54 8.38
N THR A 327 -11.49 -3.03 7.22
CA THR A 327 -12.29 -3.61 6.15
C THR A 327 -11.61 -4.88 5.63
N GLY A 328 -12.41 -5.90 5.31
CA GLY A 328 -11.87 -7.18 4.84
C GLY A 328 -10.94 -7.83 5.86
N LEU A 329 -9.77 -8.28 5.43
CA LEU A 329 -8.70 -8.82 6.28
C LEU A 329 -7.66 -7.77 6.71
N MET A 330 -7.95 -6.49 6.55
CA MET A 330 -7.19 -5.39 7.15
C MET A 330 -7.92 -4.93 8.40
N LEU A 331 -7.71 -5.63 9.52
CA LEU A 331 -8.40 -5.42 10.79
C LEU A 331 -7.43 -5.03 11.89
N GLY A 332 -7.90 -4.20 12.82
CA GLY A 332 -7.15 -3.79 14.01
C GLY A 332 -8.04 -3.73 15.24
N LEU A 333 -7.52 -4.20 16.37
CA LEU A 333 -8.14 -4.04 17.69
C LEU A 333 -7.66 -2.73 18.31
N LYS A 334 -8.60 -1.85 18.66
CA LYS A 334 -8.30 -0.69 19.49
C LYS A 334 -8.24 -1.15 20.95
N CYS A 335 -7.07 -1.01 21.55
CA CYS A 335 -6.84 -1.38 22.94
C CYS A 335 -7.15 -0.21 23.90
N LYS A 336 -7.61 -0.53 25.10
CA LYS A 336 -7.69 0.38 26.27
C LYS A 336 -6.41 0.36 27.09
N VAL A 337 -5.64 -0.72 26.99
CA VAL A 337 -4.29 -0.92 27.57
C VAL A 337 -3.22 -0.57 26.56
N ALA A 338 -1.95 -0.57 26.97
CA ALA A 338 -0.85 -0.38 26.04
C ALA A 338 -0.82 -1.51 24.98
N PRO A 339 -0.86 -1.23 23.69
CA PRO A 339 -0.94 -2.26 22.65
C PRO A 339 0.20 -3.28 22.72
N MET A 340 1.40 -2.86 23.15
CA MET A 340 2.55 -3.72 23.28
C MET A 340 2.39 -4.78 24.38
N ASP A 341 1.55 -4.55 25.40
CA ASP A 341 1.28 -5.57 26.43
C ASP A 341 0.51 -6.74 25.83
N VAL A 342 -0.45 -6.44 24.93
CA VAL A 342 -1.22 -7.45 24.20
C VAL A 342 -0.32 -8.22 23.23
N VAL A 343 0.55 -7.51 22.52
CA VAL A 343 1.51 -8.11 21.57
C VAL A 343 2.47 -9.03 22.30
N ASN A 344 3.05 -8.58 23.41
CA ASN A 344 3.99 -9.39 24.21
C ASN A 344 3.32 -10.64 24.77
N ALA A 345 2.09 -10.52 25.30
CA ALA A 345 1.31 -11.68 25.74
C ALA A 345 1.04 -12.68 24.61
N GLY A 346 0.87 -12.19 23.36
CA GLY A 346 0.73 -13.04 22.18
C GLY A 346 1.99 -13.81 21.82
N TYR A 347 3.17 -13.27 22.10
CA TYR A 347 4.45 -13.98 21.84
C TYR A 347 4.69 -15.15 22.77
N ASP A 348 4.03 -15.17 23.93
CA ASP A 348 4.13 -16.26 24.93
C ASP A 348 3.16 -17.42 24.61
N GLN A 349 2.31 -17.29 23.59
CA GLN A 349 1.37 -18.33 23.16
C GLN A 349 1.92 -19.08 21.93
N GLU A 350 1.66 -20.39 21.87
CA GLU A 350 2.00 -21.26 20.74
C GLU A 350 0.86 -21.30 19.70
#